data_176d8e2065a5128de956e96e7a233876
#
_entry.id   176d8e2065a5128de956e96e7a233876
#
_cell.length_a   1.000
_cell.length_b   1.000
_cell.length_c   1.000
_cell.angle_alpha   90.00
_cell.angle_beta   90.00
_cell.angle_gamma   90.00
#
_symmetry.space_group_name_H-M   'P 1'
#
loop_
_entity.id
_entity.type
_entity.pdbx_description
1 polymer ?
#
loop_
_entity_poly.entity_id
_entity_poly.type
_entity_poly.pdbx_seq_one_letter_code
_entity_poly.pdbx_strand_id
1 'polypeptide(L)'
;GRVLGINSSEFEIYYSYDCDEWTKVDYEDNYYIDMHKINNKLLIDNYLYSDGNFDKVVYENHYSRPTYKVGEFLCEEDKKNEKKTEDNTVLAFSNDGVYWVYMVIDKKMEGIQDMFVVGDEIVIEDYRDYYVGDKEEVFSQLREKLPNNPVYVKFNDDILGFDEPPIIEDGSTLVPMRFLFEQMGADVEWDSETQTATATLDNTVVTFSIDNINAEVNKTSATMDVPARLVNGKTMVPLRFLSENMGYDVDWDADSRTAIVNS
;
A
#
# COMPACT_ATOMS: atom_id res chain seq x y z
N GLY A 1 5.69 23.35 -13.45
CA GLY A 1 5.89 22.03 -12.81
C GLY A 1 7.26 21.95 -12.19
N ARG A 2 7.49 21.00 -11.29
CA ARG A 2 8.82 20.78 -10.70
C ARG A 2 9.74 20.09 -11.70
N VAL A 3 11.01 20.47 -11.69
CA VAL A 3 12.09 19.80 -12.41
C VAL A 3 12.92 19.04 -11.38
N LEU A 4 13.25 17.79 -11.69
CA LEU A 4 14.14 16.97 -10.86
C LEU A 4 15.55 16.98 -11.46
N GLY A 5 16.55 17.15 -10.61
CA GLY A 5 17.94 17.03 -10.92
C GLY A 5 18.62 15.97 -10.07
N ILE A 6 19.52 15.19 -10.66
CA ILE A 6 20.33 14.20 -9.97
C ILE A 6 21.79 14.65 -9.99
N ASN A 7 22.39 14.74 -8.83
CA ASN A 7 23.85 14.83 -8.73
C ASN A 7 24.43 13.41 -8.71
N SER A 8 24.83 12.93 -9.89
CA SER A 8 25.31 11.56 -10.06
C SER A 8 26.65 11.27 -9.37
N SER A 9 27.39 12.29 -8.97
CA SER A 9 28.68 12.11 -8.27
C SER A 9 28.52 11.92 -6.76
N GLU A 10 27.42 12.40 -6.20
CA GLU A 10 27.10 12.33 -4.77
C GLU A 10 25.81 11.53 -4.49
N PHE A 11 25.17 11.01 -5.54
CA PHE A 11 23.91 10.28 -5.47
C PHE A 11 22.79 11.05 -4.74
N GLU A 12 22.72 12.35 -5.00
CA GLU A 12 21.76 13.25 -4.38
C GLU A 12 20.68 13.67 -5.37
N ILE A 13 19.45 13.80 -4.88
CA ILE A 13 18.30 14.26 -5.65
C ILE A 13 17.94 15.66 -5.21
N TYR A 14 17.66 16.51 -6.19
CA TYR A 14 17.24 17.89 -6.00
C TYR A 14 15.98 18.16 -6.80
N TYR A 15 15.17 19.10 -6.34
CA TYR A 15 14.07 19.64 -7.14
C TYR A 15 14.13 21.16 -7.23
N SER A 16 13.56 21.69 -8.31
CA SER A 16 13.40 23.13 -8.54
C SER A 16 12.08 23.42 -9.26
N TYR A 17 11.51 24.59 -9.03
CA TYR A 17 10.32 25.09 -9.76
C TYR A 17 10.69 25.98 -10.95
N ASP A 18 11.84 26.60 -10.92
CA ASP A 18 12.32 27.63 -11.85
C ASP A 18 13.67 27.30 -12.50
N CYS A 19 14.33 26.23 -12.07
CA CYS A 19 15.68 25.82 -12.45
C CYS A 19 16.82 26.72 -11.93
N ASP A 20 16.49 27.70 -11.07
CA ASP A 20 17.48 28.60 -10.48
C ASP A 20 17.81 28.21 -9.03
N GLU A 21 16.77 27.94 -8.22
CA GLU A 21 16.95 27.48 -6.84
C GLU A 21 16.61 25.99 -6.72
N TRP A 22 17.54 25.20 -6.18
CA TRP A 22 17.44 23.76 -6.03
C TRP A 22 17.37 23.36 -4.56
N THR A 23 16.35 22.61 -4.21
CA THR A 23 16.17 22.04 -2.87
C THR A 23 16.55 20.58 -2.89
N LYS A 24 17.41 20.17 -1.97
CA LYS A 24 17.77 18.75 -1.80
C LYS A 24 16.57 17.98 -1.27
N VAL A 25 16.32 16.83 -1.85
CA VAL A 25 15.36 15.85 -1.32
C VAL A 25 16.02 15.11 -0.18
N ASP A 26 15.38 15.07 0.99
CA ASP A 26 15.85 14.25 2.11
C ASP A 26 15.61 12.77 1.78
N TYR A 27 16.71 12.04 1.60
CA TYR A 27 16.72 10.71 1.03
C TYR A 27 17.93 9.94 1.58
N GLU A 28 17.68 8.77 2.14
CA GLU A 28 18.75 7.92 2.66
C GLU A 28 19.49 7.18 1.54
N ASP A 29 20.80 7.23 1.58
CA ASP A 29 21.78 6.82 0.57
C ASP A 29 21.56 5.44 -0.05
N ASN A 30 21.54 5.41 -1.39
CA ASN A 30 21.78 4.19 -2.15
C ASN A 30 22.67 4.49 -3.36
N TYR A 31 23.53 3.54 -3.71
CA TYR A 31 24.48 3.64 -4.85
C TYR A 31 23.81 3.66 -6.23
N TYR A 32 22.49 3.55 -6.27
CA TYR A 32 21.70 3.51 -7.50
C TYR A 32 20.36 4.17 -7.25
N ILE A 33 19.98 5.15 -8.05
CA ILE A 33 18.71 5.85 -7.93
C ILE A 33 17.79 5.37 -9.04
N ASP A 34 16.71 4.71 -8.66
CA ASP A 34 15.63 4.35 -9.56
C ASP A 34 14.41 5.23 -9.30
N MET A 35 13.84 5.83 -10.35
CA MET A 35 12.74 6.77 -10.23
C MET A 35 11.61 6.45 -11.17
N HIS A 36 10.42 6.29 -10.62
CA HIS A 36 9.21 6.08 -11.40
C HIS A 36 8.12 7.08 -11.01
N LYS A 37 7.51 7.68 -12.02
CA LYS A 37 6.27 8.43 -11.83
C LYS A 37 5.10 7.50 -12.08
N ILE A 38 4.21 7.38 -11.08
CA ILE A 38 2.98 6.62 -11.20
C ILE A 38 1.81 7.46 -10.71
N ASN A 39 0.82 7.66 -11.58
CA ASN A 39 -0.26 8.61 -11.37
C ASN A 39 0.31 9.98 -10.97
N ASN A 40 -0.07 10.51 -9.82
CA ASN A 40 0.42 11.78 -9.29
C ASN A 40 1.51 11.60 -8.22
N LYS A 41 2.04 10.40 -8.03
CA LYS A 41 3.07 10.09 -7.04
C LYS A 41 4.41 9.87 -7.72
N LEU A 42 5.48 10.06 -6.98
CA LEU A 42 6.84 9.75 -7.40
C LEU A 42 7.40 8.69 -6.46
N LEU A 43 7.77 7.56 -7.03
CA LEU A 43 8.54 6.52 -6.34
C LEU A 43 10.02 6.78 -6.62
N ILE A 44 10.79 6.97 -5.56
CA ILE A 44 12.26 7.05 -5.63
C ILE A 44 12.77 5.92 -4.79
N ASP A 45 13.37 4.97 -5.45
CA ASP A 45 13.80 3.75 -4.78
C ASP A 45 12.62 3.06 -4.06
N ASN A 46 12.70 2.92 -2.74
CA ASN A 46 11.64 2.34 -1.91
C ASN A 46 10.68 3.39 -1.32
N TYR A 47 10.91 4.67 -1.58
CA TYR A 47 10.18 5.76 -0.94
C TYR A 47 9.18 6.37 -1.90
N LEU A 48 7.91 6.36 -1.52
CA LEU A 48 6.83 6.99 -2.26
C LEU A 48 6.61 8.40 -1.74
N TYR A 49 6.71 9.38 -2.62
CA TYR A 49 6.44 10.78 -2.33
C TYR A 49 5.07 11.19 -2.87
N SER A 50 4.33 11.97 -2.08
CA SER A 50 3.07 12.54 -2.52
C SER A 50 3.28 13.51 -3.69
N ASP A 51 2.19 13.77 -4.44
CA ASP A 51 2.21 14.70 -5.55
C ASP A 51 2.74 16.09 -5.11
N GLY A 52 3.89 16.41 -5.65
CA GLY A 52 4.48 17.72 -5.49
C GLY A 52 5.13 18.04 -4.14
N ASN A 53 5.15 17.15 -3.16
CA ASN A 53 5.85 17.37 -1.89
C ASN A 53 6.95 16.32 -1.67
N PHE A 54 8.21 16.75 -1.85
CA PHE A 54 9.41 15.94 -1.61
C PHE A 54 9.95 16.07 -0.19
N ASP A 55 9.30 16.89 0.65
CA ASP A 55 9.78 17.15 1.99
C ASP A 55 9.47 15.97 2.93
N LYS A 56 8.63 15.03 2.47
CA LYS A 56 8.19 13.92 3.28
C LYS A 56 7.93 12.66 2.47
N VAL A 57 8.55 11.57 2.88
CA VAL A 57 8.18 10.22 2.47
C VAL A 57 6.79 9.91 3.02
N VAL A 58 5.88 9.46 2.17
CA VAL A 58 4.52 9.10 2.57
C VAL A 58 4.34 7.59 2.72
N TYR A 59 5.25 6.80 2.15
CA TYR A 59 5.23 5.35 2.24
C TYR A 59 6.62 4.80 1.94
N GLU A 60 7.11 3.87 2.75
CA GLU A 60 8.31 3.09 2.48
C GLU A 60 7.90 1.73 1.92
N ASN A 61 8.34 1.44 0.70
CA ASN A 61 8.10 0.14 0.09
C ASN A 61 9.09 -0.89 0.66
N HIS A 62 8.58 -1.94 1.27
CA HIS A 62 9.41 -3.00 1.86
C HIS A 62 9.88 -4.06 0.85
N TYR A 63 9.53 -3.90 -0.43
CA TYR A 63 9.95 -4.84 -1.47
C TYR A 63 11.37 -4.57 -1.93
N SER A 64 12.09 -5.64 -2.18
CA SER A 64 13.47 -5.58 -2.66
C SER A 64 13.49 -5.32 -4.16
N ARG A 65 14.32 -4.40 -4.60
CA ARG A 65 14.54 -3.95 -5.97
C ARG A 65 15.12 -5.00 -6.91
N PRO A 66 15.04 -4.77 -8.21
CA PRO A 66 14.61 -3.55 -8.90
C PRO A 66 13.09 -3.47 -9.11
N THR A 67 12.55 -2.23 -9.15
CA THR A 67 11.18 -1.94 -9.57
C THR A 67 11.17 -1.57 -11.04
N TYR A 68 10.30 -2.18 -11.82
CA TYR A 68 10.15 -1.92 -13.25
C TYR A 68 8.86 -1.15 -13.52
N LYS A 69 8.87 -0.26 -14.51
CA LYS A 69 7.66 0.36 -15.00
C LYS A 69 7.15 -0.35 -16.25
N VAL A 70 6.05 -1.07 -16.11
CA VAL A 70 5.45 -1.87 -17.17
C VAL A 70 4.13 -1.22 -17.60
N GLY A 71 4.18 -0.32 -18.58
CA GLY A 71 3.03 0.46 -19.00
C GLY A 71 2.53 1.39 -17.89
N GLU A 72 1.31 1.16 -17.42
CA GLU A 72 0.67 1.92 -16.33
C GLU A 72 0.94 1.35 -14.94
N PHE A 73 1.67 0.23 -14.82
CA PHE A 73 1.94 -0.45 -13.57
C PHE A 73 3.41 -0.36 -13.17
N LEU A 74 3.66 -0.41 -11.87
CA LEU A 74 4.94 -0.80 -11.29
C LEU A 74 4.96 -2.32 -11.17
N CYS A 75 6.13 -2.91 -11.33
CA CYS A 75 6.33 -4.35 -11.18
C CYS A 75 7.63 -4.66 -10.45
N GLU A 76 7.61 -5.66 -9.59
CA GLU A 76 8.76 -6.16 -8.85
C GLU A 76 8.77 -7.68 -8.81
N GLU A 77 9.97 -8.30 -8.74
CA GLU A 77 10.06 -9.71 -8.42
C GLU A 77 9.97 -9.91 -6.91
N ASP A 78 8.92 -10.58 -6.44
CA ASP A 78 8.78 -10.93 -5.03
C ASP A 78 9.42 -12.28 -4.71
N LYS A 79 10.67 -12.21 -4.29
CA LYS A 79 11.48 -13.40 -3.94
C LYS A 79 11.09 -14.05 -2.61
N LYS A 80 10.31 -13.34 -1.78
CA LYS A 80 9.91 -13.79 -0.42
C LYS A 80 8.47 -14.25 -0.34
N ASN A 81 7.71 -14.15 -1.44
CA ASN A 81 6.31 -14.52 -1.47
C ASN A 81 6.12 -16.01 -1.12
N GLU A 82 5.10 -16.31 -0.32
CA GLU A 82 4.74 -17.67 0.08
C GLU A 82 4.41 -18.60 -1.11
N LYS A 83 3.99 -18.04 -2.26
CA LYS A 83 3.71 -18.77 -3.51
C LYS A 83 4.97 -19.02 -4.35
N LYS A 84 6.12 -18.47 -3.96
CA LYS A 84 7.41 -18.69 -4.64
C LYS A 84 7.88 -20.11 -4.41
N THR A 85 8.23 -20.78 -5.49
CA THR A 85 8.85 -22.13 -5.50
C THR A 85 10.17 -22.11 -6.26
N GLU A 86 10.82 -23.25 -6.38
CA GLU A 86 12.06 -23.38 -7.17
C GLU A 86 11.80 -23.30 -8.68
N ASP A 87 10.55 -23.53 -9.13
CA ASP A 87 10.18 -23.66 -10.53
C ASP A 87 9.38 -22.48 -11.08
N ASN A 88 8.98 -21.52 -10.22
CA ASN A 88 8.18 -20.38 -10.62
C ASN A 88 8.85 -19.03 -10.33
N THR A 89 8.27 -17.97 -10.87
CA THR A 89 8.58 -16.59 -10.53
C THR A 89 7.32 -15.89 -10.05
N VAL A 90 7.40 -15.13 -8.97
CA VAL A 90 6.29 -14.33 -8.46
C VAL A 90 6.59 -12.85 -8.72
N LEU A 91 5.68 -12.20 -9.43
CA LEU A 91 5.73 -10.76 -9.70
C LEU A 91 4.66 -10.05 -8.89
N ALA A 92 5.04 -8.95 -8.27
CA ALA A 92 4.14 -8.02 -7.62
C ALA A 92 3.88 -6.83 -8.54
N PHE A 93 2.62 -6.42 -8.69
CA PHE A 93 2.22 -5.28 -9.52
C PHE A 93 1.42 -4.27 -8.69
N SER A 94 1.65 -3.00 -8.98
CA SER A 94 0.92 -1.89 -8.36
C SER A 94 0.62 -0.79 -9.38
N ASN A 95 -0.53 -0.12 -9.21
CA ASN A 95 -0.87 1.07 -10.00
C ASN A 95 -0.70 2.38 -9.21
N ASP A 96 -0.30 2.32 -7.94
CA ASP A 96 -0.15 3.48 -7.07
C ASP A 96 1.09 3.44 -6.16
N GLY A 97 1.82 2.32 -6.15
CA GLY A 97 2.99 2.10 -5.32
C GLY A 97 2.68 1.73 -3.86
N VAL A 98 1.40 1.63 -3.47
CA VAL A 98 0.95 1.29 -2.11
C VAL A 98 0.29 -0.07 -2.06
N TYR A 99 -0.66 -0.32 -2.97
CA TYR A 99 -1.36 -1.61 -3.06
C TYR A 99 -0.74 -2.48 -4.13
N TRP A 100 -0.37 -3.70 -3.75
CA TRP A 100 0.33 -4.65 -4.60
C TRP A 100 -0.47 -5.95 -4.74
N VAL A 101 -0.56 -6.44 -5.96
CA VAL A 101 -1.16 -7.74 -6.27
C VAL A 101 -0.14 -8.66 -6.91
N TYR A 102 -0.29 -9.96 -6.69
CA TYR A 102 0.70 -10.93 -7.10
C TYR A 102 0.22 -11.75 -8.30
N MET A 103 1.16 -12.00 -9.21
CA MET A 103 1.01 -12.91 -10.33
C MET A 103 2.10 -13.97 -10.26
N VAL A 104 1.69 -15.23 -10.32
CA VAL A 104 2.62 -16.36 -10.39
C VAL A 104 2.83 -16.72 -11.85
N ILE A 105 4.08 -16.71 -12.27
CA ILE A 105 4.49 -17.18 -13.59
C ILE A 105 5.08 -18.57 -13.42
N ASP A 106 4.45 -19.60 -14.01
CA ASP A 106 4.86 -21.00 -13.94
C ASP A 106 6.17 -21.25 -14.71
N LYS A 107 7.13 -20.39 -14.47
CA LYS A 107 8.48 -20.47 -15.01
C LYS A 107 9.45 -19.78 -14.10
N LYS A 108 10.56 -20.46 -13.82
CA LYS A 108 11.68 -19.87 -13.10
C LYS A 108 12.43 -18.89 -13.99
N MET A 109 12.62 -17.68 -13.51
CA MET A 109 13.56 -16.70 -14.04
C MET A 109 14.78 -16.63 -13.11
N GLU A 110 15.97 -16.56 -13.66
CA GLU A 110 17.22 -16.58 -12.86
C GLU A 110 17.59 -15.19 -12.34
N GLY A 111 17.03 -14.14 -12.95
CA GLY A 111 17.19 -12.77 -12.52
C GLY A 111 16.71 -11.80 -13.60
N ILE A 112 15.59 -11.17 -13.33
CA ILE A 112 14.99 -10.19 -14.23
C ILE A 112 15.94 -8.98 -14.33
N GLN A 113 16.28 -8.63 -15.56
CA GLN A 113 17.15 -7.51 -15.90
C GLN A 113 16.36 -6.28 -16.28
N ASP A 114 15.26 -6.49 -17.02
CA ASP A 114 14.35 -5.43 -17.41
C ASP A 114 12.95 -5.99 -17.71
N MET A 115 11.96 -5.12 -17.66
CA MET A 115 10.58 -5.43 -17.98
C MET A 115 9.91 -4.23 -18.63
N PHE A 116 9.41 -4.39 -19.84
CA PHE A 116 8.86 -3.28 -20.64
C PHE A 116 7.75 -3.73 -21.57
N VAL A 117 7.05 -2.75 -22.16
CA VAL A 117 5.97 -2.98 -23.14
C VAL A 117 6.45 -2.63 -24.54
N VAL A 118 6.21 -3.53 -25.48
CA VAL A 118 6.45 -3.31 -26.91
C VAL A 118 5.16 -3.63 -27.67
N GLY A 119 4.49 -2.60 -28.19
CA GLY A 119 3.19 -2.78 -28.85
C GLY A 119 2.16 -3.38 -27.91
N ASP A 120 1.67 -4.57 -28.24
CA ASP A 120 0.68 -5.31 -27.46
C ASP A 120 1.31 -6.43 -26.59
N GLU A 121 2.61 -6.40 -26.42
CA GLU A 121 3.34 -7.43 -25.67
C GLU A 121 4.03 -6.82 -24.45
N ILE A 122 4.09 -7.60 -23.34
CA ILE A 122 4.98 -7.40 -22.21
C ILE A 122 6.20 -8.27 -22.45
N VAL A 123 7.38 -7.66 -22.40
CA VAL A 123 8.66 -8.35 -22.53
C VAL A 123 9.37 -8.33 -21.17
N ILE A 124 9.80 -9.50 -20.72
CA ILE A 124 10.64 -9.66 -19.56
C ILE A 124 12.00 -10.16 -20.04
N GLU A 125 13.03 -9.39 -19.76
CA GLU A 125 14.42 -9.75 -20.02
C GLU A 125 15.00 -10.41 -18.78
N ASP A 126 15.42 -11.67 -18.92
CA ASP A 126 16.20 -12.42 -17.93
C ASP A 126 17.64 -12.54 -18.42
N TYR A 127 18.58 -12.92 -17.57
CA TYR A 127 20.02 -13.06 -17.89
C TYR A 127 20.31 -13.85 -19.19
N ARG A 128 19.42 -14.75 -19.58
CA ARG A 128 19.64 -15.67 -20.71
C ARG A 128 18.57 -15.66 -21.78
N ASP A 129 17.38 -15.19 -21.44
CA ASP A 129 16.19 -15.37 -22.27
C ASP A 129 15.28 -14.14 -22.21
N TYR A 130 14.38 -14.08 -23.20
CA TYR A 130 13.26 -13.13 -23.20
C TYR A 130 11.96 -13.91 -23.06
N TYR A 131 11.07 -13.41 -22.22
CA TYR A 131 9.71 -13.93 -22.08
C TYR A 131 8.73 -12.90 -22.57
N VAL A 132 7.76 -13.34 -23.34
CA VAL A 132 6.78 -12.45 -23.98
C VAL A 132 5.39 -12.91 -23.56
N GLY A 133 4.57 -11.97 -23.13
CA GLY A 133 3.18 -12.19 -22.75
C GLY A 133 2.26 -11.16 -23.38
N ASP A 134 0.99 -11.51 -23.57
CA ASP A 134 -0.02 -10.58 -24.07
C ASP A 134 -0.29 -9.50 -23.01
N LYS A 135 -0.10 -8.24 -23.40
CA LYS A 135 -0.25 -7.09 -22.50
C LYS A 135 -1.67 -6.96 -21.98
N GLU A 136 -2.67 -7.08 -22.85
CA GLU A 136 -4.05 -6.84 -22.43
C GLU A 136 -4.59 -7.98 -21.56
N GLU A 137 -4.14 -9.21 -21.79
CA GLU A 137 -4.45 -10.34 -20.92
C GLU A 137 -3.93 -10.06 -19.49
N VAL A 138 -2.68 -9.64 -19.33
CA VAL A 138 -2.09 -9.31 -18.04
C VAL A 138 -2.74 -8.07 -17.42
N PHE A 139 -2.85 -6.98 -18.17
CA PHE A 139 -3.34 -5.71 -17.66
C PHE A 139 -4.82 -5.75 -17.25
N SER A 140 -5.66 -6.51 -17.98
CA SER A 140 -7.06 -6.68 -17.58
C SER A 140 -7.19 -7.41 -16.23
N GLN A 141 -6.38 -8.44 -16.00
CA GLN A 141 -6.34 -9.12 -14.69
C GLN A 141 -5.83 -8.21 -13.57
N LEU A 142 -4.85 -7.35 -13.84
CA LEU A 142 -4.33 -6.40 -12.86
C LEU A 142 -5.36 -5.32 -12.54
N ARG A 143 -6.04 -4.76 -13.55
CA ARG A 143 -7.10 -3.76 -13.33
C ARG A 143 -8.29 -4.32 -12.57
N GLU A 144 -8.58 -5.61 -12.69
CA GLU A 144 -9.65 -6.26 -11.91
C GLU A 144 -9.27 -6.42 -10.43
N LYS A 145 -7.99 -6.67 -10.14
CA LYS A 145 -7.51 -6.95 -8.78
C LYS A 145 -7.07 -5.69 -8.02
N LEU A 146 -6.54 -4.70 -8.72
CA LEU A 146 -6.07 -3.45 -8.11
C LEU A 146 -7.22 -2.47 -7.87
N PRO A 147 -7.21 -1.74 -6.76
CA PRO A 147 -8.29 -0.79 -6.47
C PRO A 147 -8.30 0.37 -7.48
N ASN A 148 -9.48 0.66 -8.03
CA ASN A 148 -9.68 1.71 -9.03
C ASN A 148 -9.69 3.14 -8.44
N ASN A 149 -10.00 3.26 -7.17
CA ASN A 149 -10.09 4.53 -6.44
C ASN A 149 -9.73 4.28 -4.98
N PRO A 150 -8.46 3.97 -4.70
CA PRO A 150 -8.03 3.52 -3.39
C PRO A 150 -8.29 4.56 -2.30
N VAL A 151 -8.55 4.05 -1.11
CA VAL A 151 -8.58 4.84 0.11
C VAL A 151 -7.29 4.53 0.86
N TYR A 152 -6.63 5.56 1.33
CA TYR A 152 -5.41 5.41 2.12
C TYR A 152 -5.69 5.65 3.59
N VAL A 153 -4.90 5.05 4.44
CA VAL A 153 -4.87 5.34 5.87
C VAL A 153 -3.47 5.76 6.24
N LYS A 154 -3.37 6.94 6.81
CA LYS A 154 -2.14 7.48 7.35
C LYS A 154 -2.19 7.36 8.87
N PHE A 155 -1.25 6.64 9.45
CA PHE A 155 -1.11 6.50 10.90
C PHE A 155 0.11 7.29 11.35
N ASN A 156 -0.12 8.34 12.14
CA ASN A 156 0.86 9.38 12.41
C ASN A 156 1.39 9.97 11.08
N ASP A 157 2.61 9.62 10.68
CA ASP A 157 3.21 10.16 9.47
C ASP A 157 3.30 9.15 8.32
N ASP A 158 2.98 7.86 8.56
CA ASP A 158 3.17 6.77 7.59
C ASP A 158 1.85 6.34 6.93
N ILE A 159 1.87 6.12 5.61
CA ILE A 159 0.75 5.48 4.92
C ILE A 159 0.84 3.97 5.17
N LEU A 160 -0.25 3.41 5.67
CA LEU A 160 -0.35 1.98 5.93
C LEU A 160 -0.60 1.18 4.65
N GLY A 161 0.22 0.19 4.38
CA GLY A 161 0.05 -0.76 3.28
C GLY A 161 -0.73 -1.99 3.74
N PHE A 162 -2.05 -2.00 3.49
CA PHE A 162 -2.90 -3.14 3.81
C PHE A 162 -2.85 -4.21 2.71
N ASP A 163 -2.92 -5.47 3.08
CA ASP A 163 -3.06 -6.60 2.16
C ASP A 163 -4.49 -6.71 1.55
N GLU A 164 -5.50 -6.19 2.25
CA GLU A 164 -6.84 -5.93 1.73
C GLU A 164 -7.11 -4.43 1.81
N PRO A 165 -7.35 -3.74 0.69
CA PRO A 165 -7.50 -2.29 0.68
C PRO A 165 -8.67 -1.80 1.54
N PRO A 166 -8.55 -0.65 2.24
CA PRO A 166 -9.67 0.03 2.87
C PRO A 166 -10.80 0.32 1.88
N ILE A 167 -12.02 0.25 2.37
CA ILE A 167 -13.23 0.56 1.60
C ILE A 167 -14.03 1.67 2.25
N ILE A 168 -14.88 2.36 1.47
CA ILE A 168 -15.88 3.29 2.01
C ILE A 168 -17.25 2.65 1.89
N GLU A 169 -17.96 2.53 3.01
CA GLU A 169 -19.33 2.08 3.09
C GLU A 169 -20.15 3.11 3.88
N ASP A 170 -21.24 3.60 3.28
CA ASP A 170 -22.13 4.59 3.89
C ASP A 170 -21.40 5.82 4.51
N GLY A 171 -20.31 6.25 3.87
CA GLY A 171 -19.50 7.40 4.32
C GLY A 171 -18.46 7.06 5.40
N SER A 172 -18.39 5.83 5.86
CA SER A 172 -17.40 5.35 6.84
C SER A 172 -16.28 4.59 6.15
N THR A 173 -15.04 4.84 6.55
CA THR A 173 -13.87 4.07 6.11
C THR A 173 -13.76 2.80 6.93
N LEU A 174 -13.83 1.65 6.26
CA LEU A 174 -13.58 0.34 6.86
C LEU A 174 -12.18 -0.14 6.49
N VAL A 175 -11.47 -0.69 7.46
CA VAL A 175 -10.09 -1.17 7.32
C VAL A 175 -9.93 -2.57 7.87
N PRO A 176 -8.95 -3.37 7.39
CA PRO A 176 -8.61 -4.64 7.98
C PRO A 176 -8.22 -4.49 9.46
N MET A 177 -9.03 -5.07 10.33
CA MET A 177 -8.96 -4.91 11.78
C MET A 177 -7.59 -5.23 12.36
N ARG A 178 -7.08 -6.44 12.06
CA ARG A 178 -5.86 -6.95 12.70
C ARG A 178 -4.67 -6.04 12.46
N PHE A 179 -4.45 -5.67 11.21
CA PHE A 179 -3.32 -4.82 10.82
C PHE A 179 -3.38 -3.45 11.50
N LEU A 180 -4.56 -2.80 11.53
CA LEU A 180 -4.72 -1.50 12.20
C LEU A 180 -4.39 -1.59 13.69
N PHE A 181 -4.93 -2.60 14.38
CA PHE A 181 -4.70 -2.76 15.82
C PHE A 181 -3.24 -3.10 16.14
N GLU A 182 -2.58 -3.91 15.30
CA GLU A 182 -1.15 -4.18 15.45
C GLU A 182 -0.32 -2.89 15.34
N GLN A 183 -0.68 -1.97 14.41
CA GLN A 183 -0.03 -0.66 14.30
C GLN A 183 -0.25 0.22 15.53
N MET A 184 -1.40 0.10 16.18
CA MET A 184 -1.72 0.80 17.44
C MET A 184 -1.07 0.16 18.67
N GLY A 185 -0.51 -1.05 18.54
CA GLY A 185 0.01 -1.82 19.66
C GLY A 185 -1.08 -2.49 20.49
N ALA A 186 -2.27 -2.68 19.94
CA ALA A 186 -3.38 -3.34 20.60
C ALA A 186 -3.35 -4.85 20.41
N ASP A 187 -3.73 -5.60 21.44
CA ASP A 187 -3.98 -7.04 21.35
C ASP A 187 -5.37 -7.31 20.80
N VAL A 188 -5.48 -8.30 19.90
CA VAL A 188 -6.74 -8.67 19.26
C VAL A 188 -7.04 -10.15 19.46
N GLU A 189 -8.19 -10.43 20.03
CA GLU A 189 -8.76 -11.77 20.18
C GLU A 189 -9.96 -11.94 19.26
N TRP A 190 -10.12 -13.12 18.68
CA TRP A 190 -11.24 -13.49 17.83
C TRP A 190 -11.92 -14.76 18.29
N ASP A 191 -13.21 -14.66 18.58
CA ASP A 191 -14.07 -15.79 18.85
C ASP A 191 -14.87 -16.16 17.59
N SER A 192 -14.54 -17.31 17.00
CA SER A 192 -15.18 -17.81 15.79
C SER A 192 -16.59 -18.35 16.01
N GLU A 193 -16.96 -18.74 17.22
CA GLU A 193 -18.29 -19.28 17.52
C GLU A 193 -19.32 -18.15 17.60
N THR A 194 -18.95 -17.04 18.20
CA THR A 194 -19.81 -15.86 18.35
C THR A 194 -19.57 -14.80 17.29
N GLN A 195 -18.56 -14.99 16.43
CA GLN A 195 -18.09 -14.00 15.46
C GLN A 195 -17.81 -12.64 16.10
N THR A 196 -17.17 -12.67 17.25
CA THR A 196 -16.89 -11.49 18.07
C THR A 196 -15.39 -11.23 18.13
N ALA A 197 -15.02 -9.97 17.92
CA ALA A 197 -13.67 -9.49 18.12
C ALA A 197 -13.58 -8.69 19.42
N THR A 198 -12.49 -8.87 20.14
CA THR A 198 -12.12 -8.07 21.30
C THR A 198 -10.75 -7.48 21.06
N ALA A 199 -10.65 -6.16 21.10
CA ALA A 199 -9.40 -5.42 20.99
C ALA A 199 -9.08 -4.75 22.32
N THR A 200 -7.84 -4.87 22.77
CA THR A 200 -7.37 -4.32 24.04
C THR A 200 -6.13 -3.46 23.82
N LEU A 201 -6.21 -2.20 24.22
CA LEU A 201 -5.08 -1.27 24.25
C LEU A 201 -5.04 -0.60 25.64
N ASP A 202 -3.96 -0.80 26.36
CA ASP A 202 -3.80 -0.32 27.74
C ASP A 202 -4.97 -0.74 28.65
N ASN A 203 -5.81 0.23 29.03
CA ASN A 203 -7.00 0.02 29.86
C ASN A 203 -8.31 0.06 29.05
N THR A 204 -8.23 0.16 27.74
CA THR A 204 -9.41 0.22 26.86
C THR A 204 -9.65 -1.14 26.23
N VAL A 205 -10.87 -1.63 26.37
CA VAL A 205 -11.34 -2.86 25.76
C VAL A 205 -12.54 -2.54 24.88
N VAL A 206 -12.44 -2.85 23.60
CA VAL A 206 -13.52 -2.70 22.62
C VAL A 206 -13.95 -4.08 22.12
N THR A 207 -15.23 -4.39 22.23
CA THR A 207 -15.80 -5.67 21.80
C THR A 207 -16.94 -5.42 20.82
N PHE A 208 -16.95 -6.13 19.70
CA PHE A 208 -17.99 -6.02 18.67
C PHE A 208 -18.13 -7.34 17.89
N SER A 209 -19.28 -7.54 17.25
CA SER A 209 -19.56 -8.71 16.40
C SER A 209 -19.74 -8.30 14.96
N ILE A 210 -19.49 -9.25 14.03
CA ILE A 210 -19.72 -9.05 12.60
C ILE A 210 -21.22 -8.78 12.34
N ASP A 211 -21.50 -7.90 11.38
CA ASP A 211 -22.83 -7.48 10.95
C ASP A 211 -23.72 -6.88 12.05
N ASN A 212 -23.11 -6.41 13.14
CA ASN A 212 -23.80 -5.74 14.25
C ASN A 212 -23.21 -4.36 14.49
N ILE A 213 -24.04 -3.32 14.49
CA ILE A 213 -23.62 -1.95 14.81
C ILE A 213 -23.39 -1.71 16.31
N ASN A 214 -23.91 -2.58 17.17
CA ASN A 214 -23.71 -2.44 18.61
C ASN A 214 -22.34 -3.00 19.00
N ALA A 215 -21.64 -2.24 19.81
CA ALA A 215 -20.34 -2.57 20.37
C ALA A 215 -20.34 -2.29 21.88
N GLU A 216 -19.32 -2.75 22.56
CA GLU A 216 -19.05 -2.39 23.94
C GLU A 216 -17.65 -1.76 24.05
N VAL A 217 -17.56 -0.65 24.77
CA VAL A 217 -16.30 -0.01 25.15
C VAL A 217 -16.22 -0.01 26.68
N ASN A 218 -15.27 -0.75 27.23
CA ASN A 218 -15.12 -0.94 28.68
C ASN A 218 -16.42 -1.40 29.36
N LYS A 219 -17.14 -2.33 28.73
CA LYS A 219 -18.46 -2.85 29.16
C LYS A 219 -19.60 -1.81 29.09
N THR A 220 -19.37 -0.68 28.48
CA THR A 220 -20.42 0.32 28.20
C THR A 220 -20.88 0.17 26.78
N SER A 221 -22.20 0.13 26.56
CA SER A 221 -22.77 0.02 25.22
C SER A 221 -22.40 1.23 24.37
N ALA A 222 -21.97 0.98 23.15
CA ALA A 222 -21.64 1.96 22.11
C ALA A 222 -22.23 1.53 20.77
N THR A 223 -22.30 2.45 19.82
CA THR A 223 -22.87 2.17 18.49
C THR A 223 -21.90 2.65 17.42
N MET A 224 -21.57 1.78 16.47
CA MET A 224 -20.80 2.10 15.28
C MET A 224 -21.68 2.74 14.22
N ASP A 225 -21.13 3.59 13.35
CA ASP A 225 -21.86 4.21 12.23
C ASP A 225 -22.27 3.15 11.20
N VAL A 226 -21.39 2.19 10.92
CA VAL A 226 -21.61 1.00 10.10
C VAL A 226 -21.10 -0.23 10.82
N PRO A 227 -21.67 -1.43 10.61
CA PRO A 227 -21.21 -2.65 11.28
C PRO A 227 -19.85 -3.10 10.74
N ALA A 228 -19.09 -3.83 11.55
CA ALA A 228 -17.96 -4.59 11.07
C ALA A 228 -18.41 -5.65 10.05
N ARG A 229 -17.60 -5.89 9.02
CA ARG A 229 -17.94 -6.82 7.92
C ARG A 229 -16.81 -7.80 7.62
N LEU A 230 -17.19 -8.95 7.07
CA LEU A 230 -16.23 -9.87 6.50
C LEU A 230 -16.11 -9.64 4.98
N VAL A 231 -14.94 -9.19 4.51
CA VAL A 231 -14.64 -8.96 3.09
C VAL A 231 -13.40 -9.78 2.74
N ASN A 232 -13.48 -10.63 1.73
CA ASN A 232 -12.39 -11.49 1.27
C ASN A 232 -11.69 -12.28 2.41
N GLY A 233 -12.44 -12.69 3.43
CA GLY A 233 -11.91 -13.40 4.61
C GLY A 233 -11.23 -12.49 5.65
N LYS A 234 -11.24 -11.17 5.47
CA LYS A 234 -10.74 -10.20 6.43
C LYS A 234 -11.89 -9.51 7.16
N THR A 235 -11.74 -9.31 8.45
CA THR A 235 -12.67 -8.51 9.24
C THR A 235 -12.37 -7.04 9.01
N MET A 236 -13.27 -6.35 8.31
CA MET A 236 -13.22 -4.92 8.05
C MET A 236 -14.02 -4.18 9.13
N VAL A 237 -13.46 -3.11 9.66
CA VAL A 237 -14.02 -2.38 10.82
C VAL A 237 -14.03 -0.87 10.58
N PRO A 238 -15.01 -0.14 11.15
CA PRO A 238 -15.07 1.31 11.04
C PRO A 238 -13.87 1.96 11.71
N LEU A 239 -12.97 2.54 10.91
CA LEU A 239 -11.71 3.12 11.35
C LEU A 239 -11.91 4.15 12.46
N ARG A 240 -12.79 5.12 12.23
CA ARG A 240 -13.04 6.23 13.17
C ARG A 240 -13.52 5.73 14.53
N PHE A 241 -14.54 4.88 14.52
CA PHE A 241 -15.09 4.34 15.78
C PHE A 241 -14.02 3.68 16.63
N LEU A 242 -13.18 2.83 16.02
CA LEU A 242 -12.17 2.10 16.76
C LEU A 242 -11.03 2.99 17.21
N SER A 243 -10.51 3.82 16.32
CA SER A 243 -9.39 4.70 16.63
C SER A 243 -9.72 5.70 17.74
N GLU A 244 -10.87 6.37 17.66
CA GLU A 244 -11.28 7.35 18.65
C GLU A 244 -11.53 6.71 20.03
N ASN A 245 -12.14 5.50 20.09
CA ASN A 245 -12.30 4.79 21.35
C ASN A 245 -10.98 4.26 21.94
N MET A 246 -9.94 4.14 21.12
CA MET A 246 -8.58 3.78 21.53
C MET A 246 -7.71 5.01 21.85
N GLY A 247 -8.26 6.23 21.75
CA GLY A 247 -7.59 7.48 22.13
C GLY A 247 -6.83 8.17 21.00
N TYR A 248 -7.10 7.81 19.76
CA TYR A 248 -6.54 8.46 18.56
C TYR A 248 -7.54 9.43 17.96
N ASP A 249 -7.04 10.52 17.39
CA ASP A 249 -7.85 11.44 16.57
C ASP A 249 -7.90 10.97 15.11
N VAL A 250 -9.07 11.14 14.46
CA VAL A 250 -9.26 10.72 13.06
C VAL A 250 -9.80 11.87 12.20
N ASP A 251 -9.00 12.29 11.23
CA ASP A 251 -9.36 13.25 10.20
C ASP A 251 -9.54 12.60 8.82
N TRP A 252 -10.12 13.32 7.88
CA TRP A 252 -10.29 12.89 6.50
C TRP A 252 -9.83 13.96 5.52
N ASP A 253 -8.85 13.63 4.70
CA ASP A 253 -8.47 14.42 3.53
C ASP A 253 -9.20 13.90 2.28
N ALA A 254 -10.15 14.70 1.79
CA ALA A 254 -10.98 14.34 0.65
C ALA A 254 -10.21 14.39 -0.68
N ASP A 255 -9.21 15.26 -0.80
CA ASP A 255 -8.46 15.45 -2.03
C ASP A 255 -7.53 14.24 -2.30
N SER A 256 -6.86 13.76 -1.28
CA SER A 256 -6.02 12.56 -1.35
C SER A 256 -6.76 11.26 -1.01
N ARG A 257 -8.03 11.32 -0.60
CA ARG A 257 -8.83 10.19 -0.10
C ARG A 257 -8.14 9.42 1.04
N THR A 258 -7.58 10.17 1.98
CA THR A 258 -6.78 9.62 3.07
C THR A 258 -7.47 9.84 4.40
N ALA A 259 -7.68 8.77 5.16
CA ALA A 259 -8.00 8.86 6.59
C ALA A 259 -6.69 9.05 7.37
N ILE A 260 -6.65 10.07 8.22
CA ILE A 260 -5.46 10.44 9.00
C ILE A 260 -5.73 10.12 10.46
N VAL A 261 -4.92 9.22 11.02
CA VAL A 261 -5.01 8.78 12.42
C VAL A 261 -3.79 9.27 13.16
N ASN A 262 -3.99 10.06 14.20
CA ASN A 262 -2.93 10.65 15.00
C ASN A 262 -3.08 10.27 16.48
N SER A 263 -1.93 10.03 17.13
CA SER A 263 -1.86 9.77 18.59
C SER A 263 -1.80 11.05 19.41
#